data_3e4a3132f5daa9d415d59f425d9d77da
#
_entry.id   3e4a3132f5daa9d415d59f425d9d77da
#
_cell.length_a   1.000
_cell.length_b   1.000
_cell.length_c   1.000
_cell.angle_alpha   90.00
_cell.angle_beta   90.00
_cell.angle_gamma   90.00
#
_symmetry.space_group_name_H-M   'P 1'
#
loop_
_entity.id
_entity.type
_entity.pdbx_description
1 polymer ?
#
loop_
_entity_poly.entity_id
_entity_poly.type
_entity_poly.pdbx_seq_one_letter_code
_entity_poly.pdbx_strand_id
1 'polypeptide(L)'
;MSVTDLHGSRRSRAIESSEIRELLRLTRGSEIISLAGGFPDPALFPTEAIGRAAAVATAGHEPLQYGPTEGDERLRAWIAERNTRRTGVHTDPDQVVVTAGSQQALDLVARVLADAGDVVAVDDPGYIGALQAFCAAELTMAAIPVGPGGLDVGHLSDRLAAGLAPQIVYTVPNFHNPTGTTLGVDDRRALAELAERFGFVIVEDDPYDELSFTGSTPPPLGAYTDRVVSLGSFSKTIAPGLRVGWLIAPENLAPVLGKAKQALDLHTSSLAQAIVAELVTTPGWFESHVERAAASYHQRANVLHTALIERLGDTIECEPVDGGMFLWATLPEGANVDTRALLVDALADNVAFVPGGAFSVERDLSSTMRLSFATVDEANLVEAADRLTRVITRALWAPAAETQPVGPTPDELAAVPGDQP
;
A
#
# COMPACT_ATOMS: atom_id res chain seq x y z
N MET A 1 -37.38 -11.08 20.37
CA MET A 1 -36.57 -10.50 19.28
C MET A 1 -35.68 -11.61 18.75
N SER A 2 -35.84 -11.96 17.49
CA SER A 2 -34.98 -12.96 16.83
C SER A 2 -33.57 -12.37 16.65
N VAL A 3 -32.53 -13.17 16.84
CA VAL A 3 -31.12 -12.80 16.64
C VAL A 3 -30.84 -12.32 15.20
N THR A 4 -31.77 -12.52 14.28
CA THR A 4 -31.72 -12.14 12.86
C THR A 4 -31.89 -10.64 12.58
N ASP A 5 -32.27 -9.81 13.60
CA ASP A 5 -32.50 -8.36 13.44
C ASP A 5 -31.33 -7.48 13.93
N LEU A 6 -30.13 -8.04 14.11
CA LEU A 6 -28.95 -7.26 14.47
C LEU A 6 -28.40 -6.57 13.22
N HIS A 7 -28.64 -5.27 13.10
CA HIS A 7 -28.06 -4.45 12.05
C HIS A 7 -26.78 -3.77 12.52
N GLY A 8 -25.73 -3.82 11.69
CA GLY A 8 -24.51 -3.07 11.93
C GLY A 8 -24.77 -1.56 11.99
N SER A 9 -23.83 -0.81 12.59
CA SER A 9 -23.85 0.66 12.58
C SER A 9 -23.83 1.21 11.15
N ARG A 10 -24.22 2.48 10.95
CA ARG A 10 -24.09 3.16 9.64
C ARG A 10 -22.66 3.03 9.10
N ARG A 11 -21.66 3.21 9.96
CA ARG A 11 -20.24 3.11 9.67
C ARG A 11 -19.84 1.72 9.16
N SER A 12 -20.30 0.65 9.81
CA SER A 12 -19.97 -0.72 9.39
C SER A 12 -20.62 -1.13 8.07
N ARG A 13 -21.72 -0.51 7.69
CA ARG A 13 -22.39 -0.74 6.40
C ARG A 13 -21.74 -0.03 5.22
N ALA A 14 -20.96 1.03 5.49
CA ALA A 14 -20.19 1.75 4.48
C ALA A 14 -18.88 1.04 4.10
N ILE A 15 -18.44 0.07 4.91
CA ILE A 15 -17.21 -0.70 4.63
C ILE A 15 -17.55 -1.85 3.70
N GLU A 16 -17.15 -1.75 2.45
CA GLU A 16 -17.29 -2.82 1.47
C GLU A 16 -16.17 -3.86 1.62
N SER A 17 -16.45 -5.11 1.20
CA SER A 17 -15.42 -6.14 1.13
C SER A 17 -14.40 -5.78 0.04
N SER A 18 -13.10 -6.00 0.31
CA SER A 18 -12.06 -5.75 -0.68
C SER A 18 -12.10 -6.77 -1.80
N GLU A 19 -12.33 -6.35 -3.05
CA GLU A 19 -12.24 -7.20 -4.26
C GLU A 19 -10.90 -7.97 -4.30
N ILE A 20 -9.80 -7.31 -3.88
CA ILE A 20 -8.48 -7.96 -3.78
C ILE A 20 -8.50 -9.13 -2.79
N ARG A 21 -9.17 -8.99 -1.64
CA ARG A 21 -9.24 -10.07 -0.66
C ARG A 21 -9.99 -11.28 -1.20
N GLU A 22 -11.06 -11.07 -1.93
CA GLU A 22 -11.83 -12.15 -2.57
C GLU A 22 -11.01 -12.83 -3.66
N LEU A 23 -10.35 -12.05 -4.50
CA LEU A 23 -9.44 -12.56 -5.53
C LEU A 23 -8.31 -13.42 -4.93
N LEU A 24 -7.68 -12.95 -3.85
CA LEU A 24 -6.64 -13.69 -3.15
C LEU A 24 -7.16 -14.97 -2.49
N ARG A 25 -8.43 -15.01 -2.07
CA ARG A 25 -9.07 -16.22 -1.57
C ARG A 25 -9.28 -17.25 -2.69
N LEU A 26 -9.70 -16.81 -3.87
CA LEU A 26 -9.92 -17.67 -5.04
C LEU A 26 -8.61 -18.25 -5.61
N THR A 27 -7.52 -17.49 -5.56
CA THR A 27 -6.23 -17.91 -6.12
C THR A 27 -5.38 -18.74 -5.15
N ARG A 28 -5.79 -18.83 -3.88
CA ARG A 28 -5.04 -19.54 -2.84
C ARG A 28 -5.06 -21.05 -3.03
N GLY A 29 -3.88 -21.66 -3.23
CA GLY A 29 -3.75 -23.12 -3.37
C GLY A 29 -4.24 -23.67 -4.72
N SER A 30 -4.49 -22.81 -5.71
CA SER A 30 -4.81 -23.16 -7.10
C SER A 30 -3.56 -23.16 -7.99
N GLU A 31 -3.68 -23.64 -9.23
CA GLU A 31 -2.64 -23.56 -10.26
C GLU A 31 -2.54 -22.15 -10.90
N ILE A 32 -3.28 -21.19 -10.37
CA ILE A 32 -3.31 -19.83 -10.88
C ILE A 32 -2.02 -19.09 -10.47
N ILE A 33 -1.29 -18.56 -11.47
CA ILE A 33 -0.18 -17.64 -11.22
C ILE A 33 -0.77 -16.28 -10.85
N SER A 34 -0.62 -15.90 -9.57
CA SER A 34 -1.26 -14.69 -9.06
C SER A 34 -0.30 -13.50 -9.04
N LEU A 35 -0.53 -12.54 -9.93
CA LEU A 35 0.08 -11.21 -9.91
C LEU A 35 -0.77 -10.19 -9.14
N ALA A 36 -1.76 -10.64 -8.36
CA ALA A 36 -2.69 -9.78 -7.66
C ALA A 36 -2.20 -9.36 -6.25
N GLY A 37 -1.39 -10.21 -5.59
CA GLY A 37 -1.02 -10.03 -4.20
C GLY A 37 0.02 -8.95 -3.96
N GLY A 38 -0.27 -8.01 -3.07
CA GLY A 38 0.72 -7.04 -2.56
C GLY A 38 1.51 -7.58 -1.35
N PHE A 39 1.94 -8.85 -1.40
CA PHE A 39 2.68 -9.52 -0.33
C PHE A 39 4.17 -9.58 -0.65
N PRO A 40 5.06 -9.44 0.34
CA PRO A 40 6.47 -9.74 0.14
C PRO A 40 6.67 -11.25 -0.04
N ASP A 41 7.78 -11.62 -0.70
CA ASP A 41 8.13 -13.01 -0.95
C ASP A 41 8.48 -13.75 0.37
N PRO A 42 7.77 -14.82 0.70
CA PRO A 42 8.10 -15.63 1.88
C PRO A 42 9.52 -16.24 1.86
N ALA A 43 10.10 -16.45 0.67
CA ALA A 43 11.48 -16.95 0.55
C ALA A 43 12.53 -15.91 1.01
N LEU A 44 12.18 -14.64 1.05
CA LEU A 44 13.02 -13.56 1.55
C LEU A 44 12.86 -13.30 3.05
N PHE A 45 11.92 -13.96 3.73
CA PHE A 45 11.74 -13.75 5.17
C PHE A 45 12.97 -14.26 5.94
N PRO A 46 13.51 -13.42 6.84
CA PRO A 46 14.72 -13.77 7.60
C PRO A 46 14.37 -14.68 8.79
N THR A 47 13.79 -15.85 8.52
CA THR A 47 13.21 -16.76 9.54
C THR A 47 14.19 -17.16 10.62
N GLU A 48 15.46 -17.45 10.26
CA GLU A 48 16.50 -17.76 11.24
C GLU A 48 16.85 -16.57 12.14
N ALA A 49 16.95 -15.36 11.56
CA ALA A 49 17.24 -14.15 12.33
C ALA A 49 16.08 -13.82 13.26
N ILE A 50 14.84 -13.93 12.78
CA ILE A 50 13.62 -13.79 13.61
C ILE A 50 13.64 -14.82 14.75
N GLY A 51 13.98 -16.08 14.49
CA GLY A 51 14.07 -17.13 15.50
C GLY A 51 15.09 -16.81 16.59
N ARG A 52 16.29 -16.33 16.21
CA ARG A 52 17.32 -15.89 17.18
C ARG A 52 16.87 -14.68 17.99
N ALA A 53 16.30 -13.67 17.32
CA ALA A 53 15.78 -12.48 17.99
C ALA A 53 14.64 -12.81 18.97
N ALA A 54 13.75 -13.74 18.60
CA ALA A 54 12.70 -14.23 19.45
C ALA A 54 13.24 -14.95 20.70
N ALA A 55 14.28 -15.76 20.55
CA ALA A 55 14.94 -16.43 21.68
C ALA A 55 15.56 -15.41 22.66
N VAL A 56 16.20 -14.35 22.13
CA VAL A 56 16.72 -13.24 22.95
C VAL A 56 15.57 -12.50 23.65
N ALA A 57 14.54 -12.12 22.93
CA ALA A 57 13.40 -11.40 23.48
C ALA A 57 12.65 -12.18 24.56
N THR A 58 12.59 -13.51 24.48
CA THR A 58 11.91 -14.37 25.46
C THR A 58 12.81 -14.87 26.57
N ALA A 59 14.11 -14.56 26.57
CA ALA A 59 15.02 -14.86 27.68
C ALA A 59 14.69 -14.03 28.94
N GLY A 60 14.07 -12.87 28.77
CA GLY A 60 13.54 -12.03 29.84
C GLY A 60 12.02 -12.07 29.93
N HIS A 61 11.46 -11.42 30.97
CA HIS A 61 10.00 -11.35 31.16
C HIS A 61 9.38 -10.06 30.60
N GLU A 62 10.18 -9.01 30.40
CA GLU A 62 9.73 -7.69 29.97
C GLU A 62 8.92 -7.70 28.68
N PRO A 63 9.36 -8.38 27.58
CA PRO A 63 8.58 -8.41 26.33
C PRO A 63 7.28 -9.24 26.42
N LEU A 64 7.08 -9.97 27.52
CA LEU A 64 5.87 -10.75 27.79
C LEU A 64 4.86 -10.00 28.69
N GLN A 65 5.23 -8.83 29.19
CA GLN A 65 4.39 -7.96 30.02
C GLN A 65 3.80 -6.83 29.15
N TYR A 66 2.82 -6.12 29.72
CA TYR A 66 2.37 -4.85 29.13
C TYR A 66 3.52 -3.86 29.01
N GLY A 67 3.59 -3.20 27.86
CA GLY A 67 4.60 -2.18 27.55
C GLY A 67 4.01 -0.77 27.44
N PRO A 68 4.86 0.23 27.16
CA PRO A 68 4.41 1.60 26.90
C PRO A 68 3.53 1.65 25.63
N THR A 69 2.56 2.56 25.64
CA THR A 69 1.65 2.77 24.51
C THR A 69 2.40 3.20 23.24
N GLU A 70 3.40 4.07 23.41
CA GLU A 70 4.23 4.61 22.33
C GLU A 70 5.13 3.54 21.69
N GLY A 71 5.45 2.49 22.44
CA GLY A 71 6.24 1.35 21.98
C GLY A 71 7.63 1.24 22.60
N ASP A 72 8.36 0.21 22.20
CA ASP A 72 9.72 -0.12 22.65
C ASP A 72 10.67 1.06 22.40
N GLU A 73 11.39 1.50 23.43
CA GLU A 73 12.27 2.67 23.40
C GLU A 73 13.42 2.49 22.40
N ARG A 74 14.02 1.31 22.32
CA ARG A 74 15.12 1.02 21.37
C ARG A 74 14.63 1.10 19.93
N LEU A 75 13.40 0.61 19.68
CA LEU A 75 12.81 0.64 18.34
C LEU A 75 12.44 2.08 17.96
N ARG A 76 11.85 2.84 18.86
CA ARG A 76 11.54 4.27 18.64
C ARG A 76 12.81 5.09 18.38
N ALA A 77 13.86 4.86 19.14
CA ALA A 77 15.15 5.53 18.95
C ALA A 77 15.76 5.20 17.58
N TRP A 78 15.73 3.94 17.16
CA TRP A 78 16.23 3.54 15.85
C TRP A 78 15.42 4.18 14.70
N ILE A 79 14.08 4.20 14.82
CA ILE A 79 13.19 4.84 13.82
C ILE A 79 13.49 6.34 13.73
N ALA A 80 13.61 7.02 14.88
CA ALA A 80 13.89 8.46 14.94
C ALA A 80 15.26 8.81 14.34
N GLU A 81 16.29 8.04 14.67
CA GLU A 81 17.64 8.20 14.08
C GLU A 81 17.62 8.01 12.56
N ARG A 82 16.93 6.97 12.10
CA ARG A 82 16.77 6.70 10.67
C ARG A 82 16.05 7.85 9.96
N ASN A 83 14.94 8.35 10.53
CA ASN A 83 14.22 9.48 9.97
C ASN A 83 15.09 10.75 9.94
N THR A 84 15.84 11.01 11.01
CA THR A 84 16.79 12.13 11.06
C THR A 84 17.83 12.06 9.93
N ARG A 85 18.37 10.87 9.65
CA ARG A 85 19.32 10.70 8.54
C ARG A 85 18.69 10.94 7.17
N ARG A 86 17.43 10.54 6.96
CA ARG A 86 16.72 10.68 5.68
C ARG A 86 16.24 12.10 5.40
N THR A 87 15.73 12.76 6.41
CA THR A 87 15.17 14.11 6.30
C THR A 87 16.23 15.20 6.44
N GLY A 88 17.33 14.92 7.15
CA GLY A 88 18.27 15.94 7.63
C GLY A 88 17.72 16.80 8.78
N VAL A 89 16.50 16.52 9.25
CA VAL A 89 15.83 17.21 10.37
C VAL A 89 15.81 16.28 11.60
N HIS A 90 16.20 16.82 12.74
CA HIS A 90 16.21 16.04 13.99
C HIS A 90 14.79 15.53 14.33
N THR A 91 14.70 14.24 14.58
CA THR A 91 13.47 13.58 15.06
C THR A 91 13.75 13.04 16.45
N ASP A 92 12.95 13.48 17.43
CA ASP A 92 13.00 12.94 18.79
C ASP A 92 12.27 11.59 18.86
N PRO A 93 12.74 10.57 19.58
CA PRO A 93 12.01 9.33 19.81
C PRO A 93 10.58 9.53 20.35
N ASP A 94 10.30 10.64 21.04
CA ASP A 94 8.95 10.96 21.53
C ASP A 94 7.96 11.39 20.43
N GLN A 95 8.46 11.68 19.23
CA GLN A 95 7.64 11.88 18.04
C GLN A 95 7.20 10.57 17.38
N VAL A 96 7.74 9.42 17.80
CA VAL A 96 7.50 8.11 17.22
C VAL A 96 6.48 7.32 18.05
N VAL A 97 5.43 6.82 17.39
CA VAL A 97 4.47 5.88 17.99
C VAL A 97 4.45 4.60 17.18
N VAL A 98 4.79 3.48 17.82
CA VAL A 98 4.75 2.15 17.19
C VAL A 98 3.32 1.65 17.10
N THR A 99 2.95 1.13 15.93
CA THR A 99 1.59 0.68 15.60
C THR A 99 1.55 -0.79 15.15
N ALA A 100 0.37 -1.39 15.18
CA ALA A 100 0.13 -2.74 14.65
C ALA A 100 0.10 -2.77 13.11
N GLY A 101 1.15 -2.21 12.48
CA GLY A 101 1.29 -1.95 11.05
C GLY A 101 0.68 -0.60 10.64
N SER A 102 0.99 -0.14 9.41
CA SER A 102 0.51 1.15 8.88
C SER A 102 -1.01 1.27 8.83
N GLN A 103 -1.75 0.15 8.71
CA GLN A 103 -3.21 0.19 8.73
C GLN A 103 -3.78 0.77 10.03
N GLN A 104 -3.18 0.47 11.19
CA GLN A 104 -3.57 1.10 12.45
C GLN A 104 -3.15 2.57 12.49
N ALA A 105 -1.98 2.90 11.94
CA ALA A 105 -1.55 4.29 11.85
C ALA A 105 -2.52 5.14 11.03
N LEU A 106 -2.99 4.61 9.88
CA LEU A 106 -4.01 5.26 9.05
C LEU A 106 -5.34 5.49 9.80
N ASP A 107 -5.83 4.47 10.54
CA ASP A 107 -7.05 4.62 11.35
C ASP A 107 -6.88 5.68 12.45
N LEU A 108 -5.73 5.69 13.13
CA LEU A 108 -5.42 6.68 14.16
C LEU A 108 -5.37 8.10 13.60
N VAL A 109 -4.66 8.30 12.49
CA VAL A 109 -4.52 9.59 11.83
C VAL A 109 -5.87 10.11 11.37
N ALA A 110 -6.69 9.28 10.72
CA ALA A 110 -8.02 9.65 10.29
C ALA A 110 -8.92 10.12 11.44
N ARG A 111 -8.86 9.42 12.59
CA ARG A 111 -9.67 9.75 13.79
C ARG A 111 -9.21 10.97 14.56
N VAL A 112 -7.91 11.27 14.49
CA VAL A 112 -7.30 12.35 15.29
C VAL A 112 -7.29 13.67 14.53
N LEU A 113 -7.11 13.62 13.21
CA LEU A 113 -6.95 14.82 12.39
C LEU A 113 -8.24 15.31 11.74
N ALA A 114 -9.31 14.48 11.70
CA ALA A 114 -10.53 14.82 11.00
C ALA A 114 -11.79 14.31 11.72
N ASP A 115 -12.85 15.07 11.63
CA ASP A 115 -14.19 14.68 12.05
C ASP A 115 -14.98 14.05 10.89
N ALA A 116 -16.04 13.30 11.21
CA ALA A 116 -16.91 12.70 10.20
C ALA A 116 -17.50 13.77 9.27
N GLY A 117 -17.30 13.62 7.97
CA GLY A 117 -17.70 14.56 6.92
C GLY A 117 -16.61 15.53 6.48
N ASP A 118 -15.51 15.63 7.21
CA ASP A 118 -14.34 16.39 6.77
C ASP A 118 -13.72 15.79 5.50
N VAL A 119 -12.99 16.62 4.77
CA VAL A 119 -12.40 16.23 3.49
C VAL A 119 -10.98 15.69 3.69
N VAL A 120 -10.71 14.55 3.05
CA VAL A 120 -9.37 14.03 2.81
C VAL A 120 -9.09 14.03 1.31
N ALA A 121 -8.02 14.69 0.87
CA ALA A 121 -7.53 14.55 -0.50
C ALA A 121 -6.66 13.29 -0.58
N VAL A 122 -6.90 12.45 -1.58
CA VAL A 122 -6.26 11.14 -1.72
C VAL A 122 -5.74 10.92 -3.13
N ASP A 123 -4.68 10.14 -3.26
CA ASP A 123 -4.19 9.61 -4.54
C ASP A 123 -5.32 8.89 -5.30
N ASP A 124 -5.45 9.12 -6.63
CA ASP A 124 -6.35 8.40 -7.51
C ASP A 124 -5.64 8.02 -8.83
N PRO A 125 -5.31 6.71 -9.03
CA PRO A 125 -5.61 5.56 -8.17
C PRO A 125 -4.94 5.65 -6.80
N GLY A 126 -5.56 5.05 -5.76
CA GLY A 126 -5.09 5.11 -4.39
C GLY A 126 -4.95 3.75 -3.71
N TYR A 127 -4.19 3.70 -2.62
CA TYR A 127 -4.05 2.49 -1.82
C TYR A 127 -5.37 2.13 -1.13
N ILE A 128 -5.95 0.99 -1.48
CA ILE A 128 -7.27 0.54 -1.00
C ILE A 128 -7.36 0.52 0.53
N GLY A 129 -6.27 0.14 1.23
CA GLY A 129 -6.25 0.10 2.69
C GLY A 129 -6.43 1.48 3.33
N ALA A 130 -5.90 2.54 2.71
CA ALA A 130 -6.10 3.92 3.15
C ALA A 130 -7.52 4.40 2.83
N LEU A 131 -8.00 4.13 1.60
CA LEU A 131 -9.37 4.47 1.20
C LEU A 131 -10.40 3.85 2.15
N GLN A 132 -10.20 2.57 2.53
CA GLN A 132 -11.06 1.90 3.51
C GLN A 132 -10.97 2.52 4.92
N ALA A 133 -9.78 2.96 5.36
CA ALA A 133 -9.62 3.61 6.66
C ALA A 133 -10.35 4.96 6.69
N PHE A 134 -10.24 5.76 5.63
CA PHE A 134 -10.93 7.05 5.52
C PHE A 134 -12.44 6.88 5.38
N CYS A 135 -12.89 5.90 4.62
CA CYS A 135 -14.31 5.53 4.54
C CYS A 135 -14.86 5.10 5.93
N ALA A 136 -14.10 4.28 6.67
CA ALA A 136 -14.48 3.85 8.02
C ALA A 136 -14.53 5.02 9.02
N ALA A 137 -13.73 6.05 8.82
CA ALA A 137 -13.76 7.30 9.58
C ALA A 137 -14.88 8.26 9.12
N GLU A 138 -15.67 7.88 8.10
CA GLU A 138 -16.75 8.67 7.50
C GLU A 138 -16.24 9.99 6.87
N LEU A 139 -15.00 10.01 6.34
CA LEU A 139 -14.43 11.18 5.66
C LEU A 139 -14.94 11.26 4.22
N THR A 140 -15.01 12.49 3.70
CA THR A 140 -15.30 12.75 2.29
C THR A 140 -14.00 12.72 1.50
N MET A 141 -13.84 11.78 0.59
CA MET A 141 -12.63 11.67 -0.23
C MET A 141 -12.71 12.62 -1.43
N ALA A 142 -11.62 13.35 -1.68
CA ALA A 142 -11.43 14.18 -2.87
C ALA A 142 -10.27 13.59 -3.66
N ALA A 143 -10.54 13.07 -4.85
CA ALA A 143 -9.55 12.42 -5.69
C ALA A 143 -8.56 13.43 -6.27
N ILE A 144 -7.25 13.13 -6.16
CA ILE A 144 -6.17 13.87 -6.83
C ILE A 144 -5.47 12.88 -7.76
N PRO A 145 -5.38 13.18 -9.07
CA PRO A 145 -4.80 12.26 -10.03
C PRO A 145 -3.35 11.89 -9.70
N VAL A 146 -3.01 10.62 -9.89
CA VAL A 146 -1.62 10.15 -9.91
C VAL A 146 -1.22 9.94 -11.37
N GLY A 147 -0.13 10.60 -11.76
CA GLY A 147 0.48 10.50 -13.07
C GLY A 147 1.86 9.85 -13.01
N PRO A 148 2.65 9.91 -14.11
CA PRO A 148 4.00 9.35 -14.16
C PRO A 148 4.97 9.94 -13.12
N GLY A 149 4.73 11.16 -12.67
CA GLY A 149 5.52 11.84 -11.62
C GLY A 149 4.98 11.62 -10.19
N GLY A 150 4.00 10.75 -9.98
CA GLY A 150 3.30 10.59 -8.70
C GLY A 150 2.05 11.49 -8.61
N LEU A 151 1.68 11.90 -7.39
CA LEU A 151 0.56 12.81 -7.13
C LEU A 151 0.66 14.09 -7.98
N ASP A 152 -0.41 14.46 -8.66
CA ASP A 152 -0.49 15.71 -9.42
C ASP A 152 -0.67 16.92 -8.48
N VAL A 153 0.46 17.49 -8.04
CA VAL A 153 0.49 18.64 -7.12
C VAL A 153 -0.07 19.90 -7.78
N GLY A 154 0.05 20.01 -9.10
CA GLY A 154 -0.56 21.12 -9.87
C GLY A 154 -2.08 21.07 -9.80
N HIS A 155 -2.67 19.90 -10.07
CA HIS A 155 -4.10 19.69 -9.94
C HIS A 155 -4.60 19.93 -8.50
N LEU A 156 -3.87 19.44 -7.49
CA LEU A 156 -4.19 19.74 -6.09
C LEU A 156 -4.19 21.25 -5.82
N SER A 157 -3.18 21.98 -6.30
CA SER A 157 -3.09 23.43 -6.15
C SER A 157 -4.31 24.15 -6.75
N ASP A 158 -4.73 23.75 -7.96
CA ASP A 158 -5.91 24.30 -8.61
C ASP A 158 -7.20 24.02 -7.83
N ARG A 159 -7.36 22.80 -7.32
CA ARG A 159 -8.51 22.41 -6.47
C ARG A 159 -8.55 23.21 -5.17
N LEU A 160 -7.40 23.41 -4.50
CA LEU A 160 -7.29 24.24 -3.30
C LEU A 160 -7.63 25.70 -3.58
N ALA A 161 -7.15 26.26 -4.70
CA ALA A 161 -7.48 27.62 -5.13
C ALA A 161 -8.99 27.78 -5.47
N ALA A 162 -9.62 26.71 -5.94
CA ALA A 162 -11.06 26.67 -6.22
C ALA A 162 -11.93 26.43 -4.98
N GLY A 163 -11.34 26.29 -3.78
CA GLY A 163 -12.06 26.20 -2.50
C GLY A 163 -12.11 24.79 -1.90
N LEU A 164 -11.36 23.81 -2.42
CA LEU A 164 -11.16 22.55 -1.72
C LEU A 164 -10.41 22.83 -0.39
N ALA A 165 -10.95 22.33 0.72
CA ALA A 165 -10.39 22.57 2.05
C ALA A 165 -10.19 21.23 2.79
N PRO A 166 -9.16 20.42 2.44
CA PRO A 166 -8.92 19.16 3.09
C PRO A 166 -8.29 19.35 4.46
N GLN A 167 -8.63 18.51 5.43
CA GLN A 167 -7.90 18.37 6.68
C GLN A 167 -6.60 17.58 6.46
N ILE A 168 -6.66 16.60 5.57
CA ILE A 168 -5.60 15.66 5.28
C ILE A 168 -5.36 15.61 3.77
N VAL A 169 -4.09 15.59 3.35
CA VAL A 169 -3.66 15.14 2.02
C VAL A 169 -2.86 13.87 2.21
N TYR A 170 -3.39 12.74 1.73
CA TYR A 170 -2.75 11.43 1.82
C TYR A 170 -2.06 11.08 0.51
N THR A 171 -0.81 10.62 0.60
CA THR A 171 -0.07 10.14 -0.57
C THR A 171 0.94 9.04 -0.21
N VAL A 172 1.21 8.15 -1.19
CA VAL A 172 2.31 7.18 -1.17
C VAL A 172 3.42 7.70 -2.09
N PRO A 173 4.43 8.42 -1.57
CA PRO A 173 5.34 9.20 -2.42
C PRO A 173 6.44 8.38 -3.08
N ASN A 174 6.73 7.15 -2.62
CA ASN A 174 7.76 6.29 -3.19
C ASN A 174 7.14 4.98 -3.68
N PHE A 175 7.43 4.62 -4.94
CA PHE A 175 6.99 3.36 -5.55
C PHE A 175 5.52 3.08 -5.29
N HIS A 176 4.71 4.06 -5.60
CA HIS A 176 3.29 4.18 -5.27
C HIS A 176 2.50 2.89 -5.53
N ASN A 177 1.63 2.53 -4.62
CA ASN A 177 0.66 1.45 -4.80
C ASN A 177 -0.70 2.04 -5.22
N PRO A 178 -1.14 1.87 -6.50
CA PRO A 178 -0.75 0.76 -7.40
C PRO A 178 0.24 1.08 -8.52
N THR A 179 0.62 2.34 -8.78
CA THR A 179 1.23 2.77 -10.05
C THR A 179 2.74 2.53 -10.17
N GLY A 180 3.44 2.28 -9.06
CA GLY A 180 4.91 2.15 -9.04
C GLY A 180 5.66 3.48 -9.17
N THR A 181 4.97 4.61 -9.32
CA THR A 181 5.57 5.94 -9.53
C THR A 181 6.20 6.51 -8.26
N THR A 182 7.09 7.49 -8.42
CA THR A 182 7.74 8.18 -7.29
C THR A 182 7.58 9.69 -7.45
N LEU A 183 7.10 10.35 -6.40
CA LEU A 183 6.96 11.81 -6.35
C LEU A 183 8.33 12.49 -6.32
N GLY A 184 8.57 13.35 -7.29
CA GLY A 184 9.83 14.07 -7.46
C GLY A 184 10.14 15.11 -6.38
N VAL A 185 11.39 15.54 -6.29
CA VAL A 185 11.84 16.53 -5.28
C VAL A 185 11.08 17.84 -5.37
N ASP A 186 10.86 18.35 -6.59
CA ASP A 186 10.22 19.64 -6.79
C ASP A 186 8.72 19.57 -6.41
N ASP A 187 8.04 18.47 -6.73
CA ASP A 187 6.66 18.26 -6.33
C ASP A 187 6.52 18.07 -4.81
N ARG A 188 7.49 17.43 -4.14
CA ARG A 188 7.52 17.35 -2.66
C ARG A 188 7.62 18.72 -2.02
N ARG A 189 8.48 19.61 -2.56
CA ARG A 189 8.59 21.00 -2.09
C ARG A 189 7.30 21.77 -2.32
N ALA A 190 6.73 21.66 -3.52
CA ALA A 190 5.46 22.31 -3.84
C ALA A 190 4.33 21.83 -2.94
N LEU A 191 4.23 20.52 -2.66
CA LEU A 191 3.23 19.96 -1.75
C LEU A 191 3.42 20.49 -0.31
N ALA A 192 4.66 20.58 0.17
CA ALA A 192 4.98 21.17 1.46
C ALA A 192 4.58 22.65 1.55
N GLU A 193 4.86 23.45 0.51
CA GLU A 193 4.43 24.85 0.43
C GLU A 193 2.89 25.00 0.44
N LEU A 194 2.18 24.09 -0.24
CA LEU A 194 0.72 24.06 -0.21
C LEU A 194 0.19 23.73 1.20
N ALA A 195 0.82 22.78 1.91
CA ALA A 195 0.44 22.44 3.28
C ALA A 195 0.61 23.65 4.23
N GLU A 196 1.70 24.40 4.11
CA GLU A 196 1.90 25.62 4.87
C GLU A 196 0.88 26.71 4.55
N ARG A 197 0.56 26.89 3.27
CA ARG A 197 -0.35 27.92 2.80
C ARG A 197 -1.81 27.66 3.14
N PHE A 198 -2.26 26.41 3.02
CA PHE A 198 -3.66 26.03 3.16
C PHE A 198 -3.99 25.37 4.50
N GLY A 199 -2.98 24.97 5.28
CA GLY A 199 -3.13 24.51 6.65
C GLY A 199 -3.49 23.04 6.84
N PHE A 200 -3.50 22.22 5.78
CA PHE A 200 -3.72 20.78 5.89
C PHE A 200 -2.50 20.02 6.43
N VAL A 201 -2.70 18.80 6.88
CA VAL A 201 -1.63 17.87 7.27
C VAL A 201 -1.39 16.88 6.13
N ILE A 202 -0.13 16.68 5.77
CA ILE A 202 0.26 15.62 4.83
C ILE A 202 0.39 14.30 5.59
N VAL A 203 -0.25 13.25 5.12
CA VAL A 203 -0.04 11.88 5.57
C VAL A 203 0.79 11.17 4.52
N GLU A 204 2.08 11.02 4.82
CA GLU A 204 3.06 10.35 3.98
C GLU A 204 3.12 8.87 4.34
N ASP A 205 2.55 7.98 3.52
CA ASP A 205 2.61 6.53 3.73
C ASP A 205 3.73 5.92 2.89
N ASP A 206 4.81 5.53 3.53
CA ASP A 206 6.05 5.13 2.86
C ASP A 206 6.55 3.72 3.26
N PRO A 207 5.81 2.65 2.89
CA PRO A 207 6.21 1.30 3.21
C PRO A 207 7.24 0.70 2.25
N TYR A 208 7.59 1.39 1.15
CA TYR A 208 8.39 0.84 0.04
C TYR A 208 9.74 1.50 -0.16
N ASP A 209 10.08 2.60 0.51
CA ASP A 209 11.31 3.36 0.23
C ASP A 209 12.60 2.54 0.31
N GLU A 210 12.66 1.58 1.22
CA GLU A 210 13.80 0.65 1.33
C GLU A 210 13.89 -0.35 0.17
N LEU A 211 12.85 -0.49 -0.63
CA LEU A 211 12.81 -1.37 -1.79
C LEU A 211 13.18 -0.61 -3.08
N SER A 212 14.09 0.36 -2.97
CA SER A 212 14.66 1.08 -4.12
C SER A 212 15.63 0.19 -4.88
N PHE A 213 15.48 0.11 -6.20
CA PHE A 213 16.40 -0.61 -7.08
C PHE A 213 17.64 0.22 -7.43
N THR A 214 17.56 1.52 -7.27
CA THR A 214 18.67 2.48 -7.51
C THR A 214 19.49 2.74 -6.24
N GLY A 215 19.04 2.27 -5.09
CA GLY A 215 19.67 2.48 -3.78
C GLY A 215 19.42 3.86 -3.17
N SER A 216 18.56 4.68 -3.78
CA SER A 216 18.21 6.01 -3.25
C SER A 216 16.75 6.37 -3.58
N THR A 217 16.14 7.16 -2.71
CA THR A 217 14.84 7.80 -2.90
C THR A 217 14.95 9.30 -2.63
N PRO A 218 14.06 10.13 -3.16
CA PRO A 218 14.00 11.55 -2.79
C PRO A 218 13.82 11.70 -1.26
N PRO A 219 14.34 12.78 -0.63
CA PRO A 219 14.13 13.05 0.78
C PRO A 219 12.63 13.04 1.13
N PRO A 220 12.22 12.45 2.27
CA PRO A 220 10.83 12.43 2.72
C PRO A 220 10.23 13.84 2.84
N LEU A 221 8.91 13.95 2.80
CA LEU A 221 8.18 15.22 2.93
C LEU A 221 8.51 15.97 4.24
N GLY A 222 8.82 15.24 5.31
CA GLY A 222 9.32 15.81 6.56
C GLY A 222 10.67 16.55 6.46
N ALA A 223 11.38 16.50 5.33
CA ALA A 223 12.55 17.33 5.05
C ALA A 223 12.17 18.77 4.66
N TYR A 224 10.91 19.02 4.28
CA TYR A 224 10.45 20.29 3.71
C TYR A 224 9.43 21.02 4.57
N THR A 225 8.69 20.32 5.43
CA THR A 225 7.66 20.90 6.30
C THR A 225 7.49 20.05 7.56
N ASP A 226 7.04 20.66 8.67
CA ASP A 226 6.64 19.98 9.89
C ASP A 226 5.14 19.58 9.88
N ARG A 227 4.38 19.96 8.84
CA ARG A 227 2.97 19.58 8.66
C ARG A 227 2.81 18.18 8.08
N VAL A 228 3.62 17.23 8.54
CA VAL A 228 3.65 15.85 8.05
C VAL A 228 3.47 14.86 9.18
N VAL A 229 2.65 13.84 8.95
CA VAL A 229 2.67 12.58 9.69
C VAL A 229 3.18 11.51 8.75
N SER A 230 4.38 11.00 9.01
CA SER A 230 5.00 9.94 8.20
C SER A 230 4.64 8.58 8.77
N LEU A 231 4.19 7.67 7.92
CA LEU A 231 3.85 6.30 8.26
C LEU A 231 4.89 5.34 7.69
N GLY A 232 5.24 4.32 8.44
CA GLY A 232 6.14 3.29 7.98
C GLY A 232 5.78 1.91 8.52
N SER A 233 6.38 0.87 7.92
CA SER A 233 6.06 -0.49 8.28
C SER A 233 7.21 -1.45 7.99
N PHE A 234 7.42 -2.42 8.87
CA PHE A 234 8.31 -3.56 8.61
C PHE A 234 7.63 -4.68 7.80
N SER A 235 6.38 -4.48 7.40
CA SER A 235 5.62 -5.51 6.66
C SER A 235 6.21 -5.84 5.31
N LYS A 236 6.90 -4.89 4.65
CA LYS A 236 7.48 -5.10 3.31
C LYS A 236 8.97 -5.38 3.35
N THR A 237 9.62 -5.01 4.45
CA THR A 237 11.06 -5.12 4.62
C THR A 237 11.50 -6.31 5.47
N ILE A 238 10.72 -6.72 6.49
CA ILE A 238 11.07 -7.85 7.35
C ILE A 238 10.05 -8.99 7.19
N ALA A 239 8.86 -8.82 7.75
CA ALA A 239 7.78 -9.81 7.62
C ALA A 239 6.43 -9.20 8.01
N PRO A 240 5.37 -9.35 7.20
CA PRO A 240 4.05 -8.78 7.49
C PRO A 240 3.38 -9.42 8.71
N GLY A 241 3.74 -10.67 9.05
CA GLY A 241 3.19 -11.40 10.20
C GLY A 241 3.59 -10.82 11.56
N LEU A 242 4.65 -10.04 11.65
CA LEU A 242 5.08 -9.38 12.88
C LEU A 242 4.14 -8.25 13.30
N ARG A 243 3.38 -7.68 12.36
CA ARG A 243 2.44 -6.59 12.63
C ARG A 243 3.06 -5.40 13.35
N VAL A 244 4.25 -4.96 12.92
CA VAL A 244 4.94 -3.78 13.46
C VAL A 244 5.06 -2.72 12.38
N GLY A 245 4.54 -1.54 12.65
CA GLY A 245 4.67 -0.31 11.90
C GLY A 245 4.86 0.85 12.87
N TRP A 246 4.88 2.05 12.35
CA TRP A 246 5.01 3.27 13.16
C TRP A 246 4.40 4.47 12.46
N LEU A 247 4.18 5.51 13.23
CA LEU A 247 4.01 6.86 12.73
C LEU A 247 5.04 7.78 13.38
N ILE A 248 5.43 8.83 12.66
CA ILE A 248 6.22 9.94 13.16
C ILE A 248 5.37 11.19 12.98
N ALA A 249 5.15 11.93 14.06
CA ALA A 249 4.29 13.11 14.04
C ALA A 249 4.98 14.31 14.71
N PRO A 250 4.54 15.54 14.42
CA PRO A 250 4.98 16.74 15.14
C PRO A 250 4.85 16.58 16.66
N GLU A 251 5.73 17.24 17.42
CA GLU A 251 5.81 17.13 18.88
C GLU A 251 4.47 17.38 19.59
N ASN A 252 3.67 18.30 19.10
CA ASN A 252 2.35 18.61 19.66
C ASN A 252 1.28 17.57 19.30
N LEU A 253 1.46 16.81 18.25
CA LEU A 253 0.49 15.83 17.74
C LEU A 253 0.77 14.41 18.24
N ALA A 254 2.03 14.01 18.35
CA ALA A 254 2.42 12.66 18.77
C ALA A 254 1.76 12.22 20.10
N PRO A 255 1.68 13.06 21.15
CA PRO A 255 0.99 12.68 22.40
C PRO A 255 -0.51 12.49 22.23
N VAL A 256 -1.15 13.19 21.27
CA VAL A 256 -2.59 13.06 21.00
C VAL A 256 -2.85 11.72 20.30
N LEU A 257 -2.02 11.37 19.29
CA LEU A 257 -2.05 10.08 18.63
C LEU A 257 -1.78 8.93 19.60
N GLY A 258 -0.82 9.09 20.54
CA GLY A 258 -0.56 8.13 21.61
C GLY A 258 -1.78 7.89 22.49
N LYS A 259 -2.49 8.93 22.91
CA LYS A 259 -3.72 8.79 23.69
C LYS A 259 -4.84 8.07 22.92
N ALA A 260 -5.01 8.38 21.65
CA ALA A 260 -5.97 7.71 20.78
C ALA A 260 -5.63 6.22 20.63
N LYS A 261 -4.33 5.90 20.42
CA LYS A 261 -3.84 4.52 20.36
C LYS A 261 -4.08 3.77 21.69
N GLN A 262 -3.82 4.41 22.84
CA GLN A 262 -4.08 3.80 24.14
C GLN A 262 -5.54 3.33 24.29
N ALA A 263 -6.47 4.14 23.79
CA ALA A 263 -7.90 3.78 23.82
C ALA A 263 -8.27 2.68 22.83
N LEU A 264 -7.46 2.46 21.79
CA LEU A 264 -7.75 1.50 20.72
C LEU A 264 -7.23 0.09 21.04
N ASP A 265 -5.96 -0.03 21.44
CA ASP A 265 -5.31 -1.34 21.63
C ASP A 265 -4.34 -1.39 22.81
N LEU A 266 -4.27 -0.33 23.63
CA LEU A 266 -3.35 -0.14 24.72
C LEU A 266 -1.89 0.03 24.26
N HIS A 267 -1.33 -0.97 23.58
CA HIS A 267 -0.02 -0.93 22.93
C HIS A 267 0.11 -2.04 21.88
N THR A 268 1.01 -1.86 20.92
CA THR A 268 1.41 -2.91 19.97
C THR A 268 2.14 -4.04 20.70
N SER A 269 2.06 -5.28 20.21
CA SER A 269 2.70 -6.45 20.82
C SER A 269 4.15 -6.17 21.24
N SER A 270 4.42 -6.18 22.56
CA SER A 270 5.77 -5.96 23.11
C SER A 270 6.77 -6.99 22.62
N LEU A 271 6.33 -8.26 22.47
CA LEU A 271 7.18 -9.33 21.93
C LEU A 271 7.57 -9.08 20.48
N ALA A 272 6.61 -8.70 19.63
CA ALA A 272 6.90 -8.41 18.22
C ALA A 272 7.85 -7.21 18.07
N GLN A 273 7.65 -6.16 18.89
CA GLN A 273 8.54 -5.00 18.92
C GLN A 273 9.95 -5.38 19.38
N ALA A 274 10.08 -6.18 20.42
CA ALA A 274 11.39 -6.64 20.92
C ALA A 274 12.15 -7.47 19.86
N ILE A 275 11.45 -8.34 19.12
CA ILE A 275 12.04 -9.08 18.01
C ILE A 275 12.54 -8.13 16.92
N VAL A 276 11.73 -7.18 16.51
CA VAL A 276 12.12 -6.21 15.47
C VAL A 276 13.26 -5.32 15.96
N ALA A 277 13.20 -4.82 17.20
CA ALA A 277 14.27 -4.01 17.80
C ALA A 277 15.60 -4.75 17.78
N GLU A 278 15.63 -6.03 18.17
CA GLU A 278 16.83 -6.86 18.14
C GLU A 278 17.43 -6.99 16.74
N LEU A 279 16.59 -7.13 15.73
CA LEU A 279 17.01 -7.21 14.33
C LEU A 279 17.59 -5.88 13.83
N VAL A 280 16.85 -4.80 13.98
CA VAL A 280 17.22 -3.50 13.37
C VAL A 280 18.36 -2.79 14.11
N THR A 281 18.57 -3.08 15.39
CA THR A 281 19.72 -2.55 16.16
C THR A 281 20.99 -3.37 15.98
N THR A 282 20.93 -4.54 15.32
CA THR A 282 22.12 -5.29 14.92
C THR A 282 22.81 -4.54 13.78
N PRO A 283 24.08 -4.09 13.96
CA PRO A 283 24.75 -3.24 12.99
C PRO A 283 24.80 -3.84 11.58
N GLY A 284 24.32 -3.08 10.59
CA GLY A 284 24.34 -3.44 9.16
C GLY A 284 23.39 -4.59 8.75
N TRP A 285 22.66 -5.17 9.70
CA TRP A 285 21.76 -6.28 9.39
C TRP A 285 20.58 -5.84 8.53
N PHE A 286 19.93 -4.75 8.91
CA PHE A 286 18.75 -4.26 8.22
C PHE A 286 19.07 -3.84 6.78
N GLU A 287 20.13 -3.06 6.61
CA GLU A 287 20.61 -2.60 5.30
C GLU A 287 20.92 -3.77 4.38
N SER A 288 21.73 -4.73 4.85
CA SER A 288 22.07 -5.91 4.06
C SER A 288 20.85 -6.79 3.71
N HIS A 289 19.84 -6.80 4.58
CA HIS A 289 18.61 -7.55 4.33
C HIS A 289 17.75 -6.89 3.25
N VAL A 290 17.52 -5.58 3.34
CA VAL A 290 16.69 -4.86 2.36
C VAL A 290 17.37 -4.76 1.00
N GLU A 291 18.70 -4.63 0.94
CA GLU A 291 19.47 -4.69 -0.31
C GLU A 291 19.24 -6.01 -1.08
N ARG A 292 19.27 -7.14 -0.37
CA ARG A 292 18.98 -8.44 -1.00
C ARG A 292 17.55 -8.55 -1.49
N ALA A 293 16.58 -8.02 -0.73
CA ALA A 293 15.18 -8.02 -1.14
C ALA A 293 14.97 -7.13 -2.36
N ALA A 294 15.51 -5.92 -2.35
CA ALA A 294 15.45 -4.97 -3.47
C ALA A 294 16.07 -5.56 -4.75
N ALA A 295 17.24 -6.20 -4.64
CA ALA A 295 17.90 -6.85 -5.77
C ALA A 295 17.05 -7.98 -6.39
N SER A 296 16.41 -8.82 -5.54
CA SER A 296 15.51 -9.87 -6.01
C SER A 296 14.28 -9.29 -6.70
N TYR A 297 13.68 -8.25 -6.15
CA TYR A 297 12.51 -7.60 -6.75
C TYR A 297 12.86 -6.87 -8.04
N HIS A 298 14.03 -6.22 -8.12
CA HIS A 298 14.52 -5.60 -9.36
C HIS A 298 14.61 -6.60 -10.50
N GLN A 299 15.22 -7.77 -10.25
CA GLN A 299 15.32 -8.83 -11.26
C GLN A 299 13.94 -9.29 -11.73
N ARG A 300 13.00 -9.53 -10.82
CA ARG A 300 11.63 -9.96 -11.14
C ARG A 300 10.83 -8.87 -11.87
N ALA A 301 10.96 -7.61 -11.48
CA ALA A 301 10.35 -6.48 -12.17
C ALA A 301 10.80 -6.43 -13.64
N ASN A 302 12.11 -6.54 -13.88
CA ASN A 302 12.66 -6.55 -15.23
C ASN A 302 12.20 -7.76 -16.05
N VAL A 303 12.15 -8.96 -15.46
CA VAL A 303 11.65 -10.16 -16.14
C VAL A 303 10.20 -9.98 -16.59
N LEU A 304 9.32 -9.57 -15.68
CA LEU A 304 7.90 -9.39 -16.02
C LEU A 304 7.70 -8.26 -17.03
N HIS A 305 8.32 -7.10 -16.82
CA HIS A 305 8.24 -5.95 -17.71
C HIS A 305 8.71 -6.32 -19.12
N THR A 306 9.93 -6.86 -19.25
CA THR A 306 10.50 -7.26 -20.55
C THR A 306 9.60 -8.27 -21.26
N ALA A 307 9.13 -9.28 -20.52
CA ALA A 307 8.26 -10.30 -21.08
C ALA A 307 6.93 -9.74 -21.62
N LEU A 308 6.35 -8.75 -20.95
CA LEU A 308 5.12 -8.08 -21.42
C LEU A 308 5.38 -7.22 -22.65
N ILE A 309 6.42 -6.40 -22.64
CA ILE A 309 6.73 -5.49 -23.77
C ILE A 309 7.15 -6.28 -25.03
N GLU A 310 7.95 -7.33 -24.89
CA GLU A 310 8.35 -8.17 -26.04
C GLU A 310 7.15 -8.85 -26.72
N ARG A 311 6.08 -9.17 -25.95
CA ARG A 311 4.91 -9.91 -26.47
C ARG A 311 3.78 -9.01 -26.95
N LEU A 312 3.55 -7.90 -26.26
CA LEU A 312 2.40 -7.03 -26.50
C LEU A 312 2.79 -5.74 -27.25
N GLY A 313 4.07 -5.31 -27.19
CA GLY A 313 4.54 -4.08 -27.86
C GLY A 313 3.64 -2.90 -27.54
N ASP A 314 3.20 -2.20 -28.59
CA ASP A 314 2.35 -0.99 -28.48
C ASP A 314 0.91 -1.28 -28.02
N THR A 315 0.56 -2.55 -27.75
CA THR A 315 -0.77 -2.93 -27.25
C THR A 315 -0.88 -2.89 -25.72
N ILE A 316 0.18 -2.48 -25.04
CA ILE A 316 0.21 -2.24 -23.60
C ILE A 316 1.17 -1.12 -23.28
N GLU A 317 0.76 -0.18 -22.46
CA GLU A 317 1.63 0.81 -21.86
C GLU A 317 1.99 0.32 -20.44
N CYS A 318 3.27 0.09 -20.21
CA CYS A 318 3.78 -0.36 -18.93
C CYS A 318 5.20 0.18 -18.76
N GLU A 319 5.36 1.16 -17.88
CA GLU A 319 6.68 1.72 -17.62
C GLU A 319 7.50 0.85 -16.66
N PRO A 320 8.83 0.80 -16.81
CA PRO A 320 9.69 0.17 -15.83
C PRO A 320 9.62 0.94 -14.50
N VAL A 321 9.89 0.24 -13.40
CA VAL A 321 9.86 0.83 -12.05
C VAL A 321 11.24 0.81 -11.40
N ASP A 322 11.52 1.82 -10.58
CA ASP A 322 12.78 1.97 -9.85
C ASP A 322 12.74 1.39 -8.43
N GLY A 323 11.66 0.69 -8.07
CA GLY A 323 11.49 0.10 -6.76
C GLY A 323 10.08 -0.46 -6.51
N GLY A 324 9.81 -0.82 -5.27
CA GLY A 324 8.52 -1.32 -4.84
C GLY A 324 8.21 -2.74 -5.27
N MET A 325 6.94 -3.03 -5.56
CA MET A 325 6.44 -4.39 -5.74
C MET A 325 5.48 -4.54 -6.93
N PHE A 326 5.22 -3.47 -7.69
CA PHE A 326 4.14 -3.41 -8.67
C PHE A 326 4.56 -2.79 -9.99
N LEU A 327 4.03 -3.33 -11.08
CA LEU A 327 3.91 -2.68 -12.37
C LEU A 327 2.46 -2.23 -12.55
N TRP A 328 2.28 -1.09 -13.21
CA TRP A 328 1.00 -0.58 -13.65
C TRP A 328 0.93 -0.64 -15.17
N ALA A 329 -0.07 -1.34 -15.67
CA ALA A 329 -0.23 -1.54 -17.09
C ALA A 329 -1.56 -0.94 -17.57
N THR A 330 -1.52 -0.27 -18.72
CA THR A 330 -2.68 0.38 -19.36
C THR A 330 -2.87 -0.23 -20.75
N LEU A 331 -4.08 -0.61 -21.07
CA LEU A 331 -4.48 -1.01 -22.43
C LEU A 331 -4.79 0.24 -23.25
N PRO A 332 -4.57 0.21 -24.60
CA PRO A 332 -4.71 1.38 -25.45
C PRO A 332 -6.09 2.04 -25.37
N GLU A 333 -6.13 3.35 -25.43
CA GLU A 333 -7.38 4.10 -25.60
C GLU A 333 -8.11 3.61 -26.85
N GLY A 334 -9.41 3.33 -26.72
CA GLY A 334 -10.24 2.83 -27.81
C GLY A 334 -10.28 1.30 -27.95
N ALA A 335 -9.51 0.55 -27.18
CA ALA A 335 -9.61 -0.91 -27.11
C ALA A 335 -10.96 -1.39 -26.56
N ASN A 336 -11.68 -0.54 -25.84
CA ASN A 336 -12.97 -0.84 -25.17
C ASN A 336 -12.90 -2.11 -24.30
N VAL A 337 -11.75 -2.38 -23.68
CA VAL A 337 -11.51 -3.55 -22.84
C VAL A 337 -11.66 -3.13 -21.37
N ASP A 338 -12.65 -3.68 -20.68
CA ASP A 338 -12.78 -3.59 -19.25
C ASP A 338 -11.93 -4.66 -18.57
N THR A 339 -10.93 -4.26 -17.79
CA THR A 339 -10.02 -5.17 -17.08
C THR A 339 -10.70 -6.00 -15.99
N ARG A 340 -11.89 -5.63 -15.51
CA ARG A 340 -12.71 -6.49 -14.65
C ARG A 340 -13.29 -7.67 -15.44
N ALA A 341 -13.80 -7.42 -16.64
CA ALA A 341 -14.26 -8.48 -17.52
C ALA A 341 -13.06 -9.36 -17.98
N LEU A 342 -11.94 -8.72 -18.33
CA LEU A 342 -10.70 -9.39 -18.70
C LEU A 342 -10.17 -10.32 -17.59
N LEU A 343 -10.34 -9.96 -16.32
CA LEU A 343 -9.92 -10.79 -15.18
C LEU A 343 -10.65 -12.15 -15.17
N VAL A 344 -11.90 -12.22 -15.58
CA VAL A 344 -12.65 -13.49 -15.66
C VAL A 344 -11.99 -14.44 -16.65
N ASP A 345 -11.62 -13.93 -17.83
CA ASP A 345 -10.91 -14.71 -18.86
C ASP A 345 -9.48 -15.07 -18.42
N ALA A 346 -8.82 -14.16 -17.69
CA ALA A 346 -7.49 -14.40 -17.14
C ALA A 346 -7.50 -15.53 -16.10
N LEU A 347 -8.49 -15.57 -15.22
CA LEU A 347 -8.67 -16.65 -14.26
C LEU A 347 -8.91 -18.00 -14.94
N ALA A 348 -9.65 -18.04 -16.04
CA ALA A 348 -9.84 -19.24 -16.85
C ALA A 348 -8.53 -19.71 -17.53
N ASP A 349 -7.62 -18.79 -17.84
CA ASP A 349 -6.25 -19.07 -18.33
C ASP A 349 -5.22 -19.22 -17.18
N ASN A 350 -5.66 -19.39 -15.95
CA ASN A 350 -4.82 -19.57 -14.75
C ASN A 350 -3.82 -18.44 -14.50
N VAL A 351 -4.19 -17.20 -14.72
CA VAL A 351 -3.44 -16.00 -14.32
C VAL A 351 -4.38 -15.00 -13.67
N ALA A 352 -3.90 -14.28 -12.64
CA ALA A 352 -4.68 -13.27 -11.93
C ALA A 352 -3.90 -11.97 -11.78
N PHE A 353 -4.60 -10.84 -11.90
CA PHE A 353 -4.12 -9.48 -11.68
C PHE A 353 -5.18 -8.67 -10.94
N VAL A 354 -4.88 -7.43 -10.54
CA VAL A 354 -5.92 -6.55 -9.96
C VAL A 354 -6.37 -5.53 -11.01
N PRO A 355 -7.66 -5.49 -11.38
CA PRO A 355 -8.20 -4.44 -12.25
C PRO A 355 -8.00 -3.05 -11.65
N GLY A 356 -7.66 -2.08 -12.49
CA GLY A 356 -7.35 -0.72 -12.03
C GLY A 356 -8.54 -0.01 -11.39
N GLY A 357 -9.75 -0.29 -11.85
CA GLY A 357 -10.96 0.24 -11.24
C GLY A 357 -11.16 -0.09 -9.75
N ALA A 358 -10.45 -1.12 -9.21
CA ALA A 358 -10.46 -1.41 -7.78
C ALA A 358 -9.72 -0.35 -6.94
N PHE A 359 -8.88 0.46 -7.54
CA PHE A 359 -8.09 1.51 -6.87
C PHE A 359 -8.65 2.91 -7.11
N SER A 360 -9.67 3.04 -7.94
CA SER A 360 -10.26 4.34 -8.30
C SER A 360 -11.15 4.89 -7.20
N VAL A 361 -11.10 6.20 -7.06
CA VAL A 361 -12.02 6.99 -6.24
C VAL A 361 -13.06 7.69 -7.14
N GLU A 362 -12.61 8.36 -8.19
CA GLU A 362 -13.48 9.12 -9.11
C GLU A 362 -13.18 8.86 -10.60
N ARG A 363 -11.96 8.37 -10.94
CA ARG A 363 -11.52 8.22 -12.33
C ARG A 363 -12.01 6.91 -12.95
N ASP A 364 -12.26 6.94 -14.27
CA ASP A 364 -12.39 5.70 -15.04
C ASP A 364 -10.99 5.08 -15.27
N LEU A 365 -10.74 3.96 -14.63
CA LEU A 365 -9.51 3.17 -14.71
C LEU A 365 -9.80 1.77 -15.27
N SER A 366 -10.90 1.60 -16.01
CA SER A 366 -11.36 0.33 -16.55
C SER A 366 -10.34 -0.33 -17.51
N SER A 367 -9.50 0.47 -18.18
CA SER A 367 -8.45 -0.04 -19.10
C SER A 367 -7.12 -0.37 -18.42
N THR A 368 -7.01 -0.23 -17.11
CA THR A 368 -5.75 -0.36 -16.37
C THR A 368 -5.72 -1.59 -15.47
N MET A 369 -4.51 -2.05 -15.12
CA MET A 369 -4.33 -3.18 -14.20
C MET A 369 -3.03 -3.06 -13.40
N ARG A 370 -3.05 -3.55 -12.15
CA ARG A 370 -1.85 -3.70 -11.32
C ARG A 370 -1.33 -5.13 -11.37
N LEU A 371 -0.03 -5.28 -11.62
CA LEU A 371 0.69 -6.54 -11.68
C LEU A 371 1.76 -6.56 -10.58
N SER A 372 1.67 -7.50 -9.64
CA SER A 372 2.70 -7.71 -8.62
C SER A 372 3.72 -8.73 -9.08
N PHE A 373 4.99 -8.38 -9.01
CA PHE A 373 6.11 -9.28 -9.31
C PHE A 373 6.76 -9.89 -8.06
N ALA A 374 6.31 -9.49 -6.88
CA ALA A 374 7.06 -9.74 -5.65
C ALA A 374 7.09 -11.22 -5.23
N THR A 375 5.99 -11.96 -5.36
CA THR A 375 5.86 -13.33 -4.82
C THR A 375 6.02 -14.44 -5.85
N VAL A 376 6.19 -14.10 -7.11
CA VAL A 376 6.24 -15.05 -8.23
C VAL A 376 7.69 -15.21 -8.68
N ASP A 377 8.17 -16.42 -8.88
CA ASP A 377 9.50 -16.67 -9.43
C ASP A 377 9.59 -16.30 -10.91
N GLU A 378 10.81 -16.14 -11.43
CA GLU A 378 11.06 -15.62 -12.77
C GLU A 378 10.44 -16.48 -13.89
N ALA A 379 10.47 -17.81 -13.75
CA ALA A 379 9.91 -18.70 -14.74
C ALA A 379 8.38 -18.57 -14.81
N ASN A 380 7.74 -18.48 -13.65
CA ASN A 380 6.31 -18.25 -13.55
C ASN A 380 5.92 -16.81 -13.93
N LEU A 381 6.78 -15.80 -13.77
CA LEU A 381 6.54 -14.45 -14.29
C LEU A 381 6.50 -14.42 -15.83
N VAL A 382 7.41 -15.15 -16.50
CA VAL A 382 7.38 -15.30 -17.97
C VAL A 382 6.11 -16.01 -18.42
N GLU A 383 5.73 -17.12 -17.77
CA GLU A 383 4.49 -17.85 -18.07
C GLU A 383 3.24 -16.98 -17.81
N ALA A 384 3.24 -16.17 -16.73
CA ALA A 384 2.14 -15.24 -16.48
C ALA A 384 2.01 -14.19 -17.60
N ALA A 385 3.13 -13.66 -18.09
CA ALA A 385 3.13 -12.75 -19.24
C ALA A 385 2.60 -13.44 -20.52
N ASP A 386 2.94 -14.71 -20.76
CA ASP A 386 2.42 -15.49 -21.86
C ASP A 386 0.89 -15.68 -21.78
N ARG A 387 0.38 -15.99 -20.58
CA ARG A 387 -1.07 -16.15 -20.33
C ARG A 387 -1.81 -14.82 -20.50
N LEU A 388 -1.31 -13.74 -19.90
CA LEU A 388 -1.88 -12.40 -20.05
C LEU A 388 -1.90 -11.96 -21.51
N THR A 389 -0.81 -12.20 -22.25
CA THR A 389 -0.74 -11.89 -23.68
C THR A 389 -1.86 -12.57 -24.46
N ARG A 390 -2.10 -13.87 -24.22
CA ARG A 390 -3.19 -14.61 -24.91
C ARG A 390 -4.56 -14.02 -24.60
N VAL A 391 -4.79 -13.67 -23.31
CA VAL A 391 -6.07 -13.12 -22.86
C VAL A 391 -6.30 -11.72 -23.42
N ILE A 392 -5.31 -10.84 -23.31
CA ILE A 392 -5.37 -9.47 -23.85
C ILE A 392 -5.56 -9.49 -25.37
N THR A 393 -4.79 -10.30 -26.10
CA THR A 393 -4.90 -10.42 -27.54
C THR A 393 -6.29 -10.88 -27.94
N ARG A 394 -6.87 -11.88 -27.29
CA ARG A 394 -8.25 -12.31 -27.56
C ARG A 394 -9.25 -11.19 -27.34
N ALA A 395 -9.12 -10.43 -26.24
CA ALA A 395 -10.03 -9.34 -25.93
C ALA A 395 -9.95 -8.17 -26.93
N LEU A 396 -8.74 -7.83 -27.38
CA LEU A 396 -8.52 -6.75 -28.35
C LEU A 396 -9.00 -7.10 -29.78
N TRP A 397 -9.00 -8.38 -30.15
CA TRP A 397 -9.31 -8.83 -31.49
C TRP A 397 -10.66 -9.57 -31.57
N ALA A 398 -11.38 -9.67 -30.45
CA ALA A 398 -12.75 -10.17 -30.48
C ALA A 398 -13.63 -9.21 -31.30
N PRO A 399 -14.42 -9.73 -32.31
CA PRO A 399 -15.39 -8.87 -32.97
C PRO A 399 -16.32 -8.30 -31.91
N ALA A 400 -16.60 -6.98 -31.99
CA ALA A 400 -17.46 -6.30 -31.06
C ALA A 400 -18.77 -7.08 -30.85
N ALA A 401 -18.86 -7.82 -29.76
CA ALA A 401 -20.07 -8.49 -29.37
C ALA A 401 -21.07 -7.38 -28.96
N GLU A 402 -22.29 -7.48 -29.49
CA GLU A 402 -23.41 -6.62 -29.09
C GLU A 402 -23.43 -6.54 -27.57
N THR A 403 -23.40 -5.33 -27.07
CA THR A 403 -23.38 -4.96 -25.65
C THR A 403 -24.36 -5.79 -24.83
N GLN A 404 -23.86 -6.81 -24.12
CA GLN A 404 -24.59 -7.40 -23.01
C GLN A 404 -24.31 -6.56 -21.75
N PRO A 405 -25.34 -6.23 -20.96
CA PRO A 405 -25.17 -5.38 -19.83
C PRO A 405 -24.49 -6.10 -18.68
N VAL A 406 -23.52 -5.39 -18.07
CA VAL A 406 -23.02 -5.52 -16.70
C VAL A 406 -22.67 -6.95 -16.26
N GLY A 407 -21.38 -7.18 -16.11
CA GLY A 407 -20.84 -8.40 -15.49
C GLY A 407 -21.39 -8.66 -14.09
N PRO A 408 -21.22 -9.89 -13.58
CA PRO A 408 -21.84 -10.34 -12.34
C PRO A 408 -21.48 -9.43 -11.17
N THR A 409 -22.51 -9.08 -10.41
CA THR A 409 -22.38 -8.40 -9.13
C THR A 409 -21.58 -9.25 -8.14
N PRO A 410 -20.99 -8.67 -7.07
CA PRO A 410 -20.26 -9.43 -6.04
C PRO A 410 -21.03 -10.64 -5.49
N ASP A 411 -22.37 -10.61 -5.48
CA ASP A 411 -23.25 -11.71 -5.06
C ASP A 411 -23.28 -12.86 -6.08
N GLU A 412 -23.06 -12.59 -7.37
CA GLU A 412 -23.05 -13.64 -8.40
C GLU A 412 -21.72 -14.40 -8.47
N LEU A 413 -20.61 -13.75 -8.10
CA LEU A 413 -19.31 -14.45 -7.94
C LEU A 413 -19.27 -15.39 -6.74
N ALA A 414 -20.16 -15.19 -5.75
CA ALA A 414 -20.28 -16.05 -4.60
C ALA A 414 -21.10 -17.34 -4.86
N ALA A 415 -21.77 -17.46 -6.01
CA ALA A 415 -22.71 -18.52 -6.34
C ALA A 415 -22.13 -19.70 -7.16
N VAL A 416 -20.81 -19.79 -7.35
CA VAL A 416 -20.19 -20.97 -8.00
C VAL A 416 -20.28 -22.15 -7.03
N PRO A 417 -21.01 -23.25 -7.34
CA PRO A 417 -21.14 -24.39 -6.46
C PRO A 417 -19.78 -25.09 -6.32
N GLY A 418 -19.23 -25.06 -5.11
CA GLY A 418 -18.15 -25.96 -4.75
C GLY A 418 -18.69 -27.40 -4.75
N ASP A 419 -18.04 -28.28 -5.50
CA ASP A 419 -18.28 -29.72 -5.42
C ASP A 419 -18.18 -30.18 -3.96
N GLN A 420 -19.23 -30.80 -3.47
CA GLN A 420 -19.26 -31.48 -2.19
C GLN A 420 -18.62 -32.87 -2.29
N PRO A 421 -18.14 -33.45 -1.20
CA PRO A 421 -17.09 -34.45 -1.05
C PRO A 421 -17.35 -35.79 -1.63
#